data_a5f1197da4e92f775f5cb4fc178ff1c6
#
_entry.id   a5f1197da4e92f775f5cb4fc178ff1c6
#
_cell.length_a   1.000
_cell.length_b   1.000
_cell.length_c   1.000
_cell.angle_alpha   90.00
_cell.angle_beta   90.00
_cell.angle_gamma   90.00
#
_symmetry.space_group_name_H-M   'P 1'
#
loop_
_entity.id
_entity.type
_entity.pdbx_description
1 polymer ?
#
loop_
_entity_poly.entity_id
_entity_poly.type
_entity_poly.pdbx_seq_one_letter_code
_entity_poly.pdbx_strand_id
1 'polypeptide(L)'
;MSDYNFLMESRLSPEQYEVLVLISRLAAQQGLNLYLVGGAVRDLTYGQQVVRDLDFAVEGPPQRILRLIPTGGSQKPRRGESAPLGKPPLALVHQVFDARLNAAELHFSNGVRAELAMCRDEFYPRPGQRPEVRPVMVFEDLKRRDFAINAMAVSLHPNSRGLLLDPTNGAGDIERRELRALHSRSFLEDPLRIFRLLRLGSRLDFKPDERTQRWFDTAVEARAWEHLDNDQQARELAAILYEDHPGRVLKMLAERKLLPGLDKKLASARIPYDRFARIRSALQNVPGADPFLLNFHCFVEKLGSDHTSRLAKKIVGDSKAIKLALSFNQDARKLQRALCGTKAKLPSQVYALLSPLPRPLLLFLLANSARAKVQNRVKSFLFKFPGIRARLPRGELQSLGMKPGPEFDRILDQIFLRQLDGKIKTHQQLMKELRALAGIKEPPPPPPPHPVKKAKEPPPVPPPPLLKKGKEAAAAPPPEAPAKPAGKDGAPKAAGKPGAKHEPEERPAQAAKPVAQPKPKEKPAKEAKQAAQPRAAKKPEKPAKAAAKPAKVVAKPAKAPARRAKPAIKATRRSKRGR
;
A
#
# COMPACT_ATOMS: atom_id res chain seq x y z
N MET A 1 27.51 1.09 -8.00
CA MET A 1 26.67 0.50 -6.91
C MET A 1 25.65 1.55 -6.51
N SER A 2 24.39 1.16 -6.34
CA SER A 2 23.34 2.09 -5.90
C SER A 2 23.60 2.54 -4.46
N ASP A 3 23.49 3.84 -4.20
CA ASP A 3 23.57 4.38 -2.84
C ASP A 3 22.25 4.12 -2.10
N TYR A 4 22.21 3.09 -1.26
CA TYR A 4 21.02 2.73 -0.52
C TYR A 4 20.65 3.74 0.58
N ASN A 5 21.59 4.57 1.06
CA ASN A 5 21.23 5.66 1.97
C ASN A 5 20.36 6.67 1.23
N PHE A 6 20.80 7.09 0.04
CA PHE A 6 19.98 7.96 -0.81
C PHE A 6 18.66 7.33 -1.21
N LEU A 7 18.64 6.02 -1.55
CA LEU A 7 17.40 5.34 -1.92
C LEU A 7 16.40 5.27 -0.75
N MET A 8 16.86 4.99 0.47
CA MET A 8 16.01 4.98 1.66
C MET A 8 15.44 6.38 1.97
N GLU A 9 16.25 7.43 1.85
CA GLU A 9 15.83 8.81 2.12
C GLU A 9 14.85 9.34 1.06
N SER A 10 15.08 9.02 -0.21
CA SER A 10 14.30 9.58 -1.32
C SER A 10 13.04 8.80 -1.67
N ARG A 11 12.97 7.49 -1.38
CA ARG A 11 11.88 6.59 -1.82
C ARG A 11 10.99 6.07 -0.72
N LEU A 12 11.44 6.05 0.53
CA LEU A 12 10.56 5.78 1.65
C LEU A 12 9.68 7.01 1.90
N SER A 13 8.44 6.78 2.33
CA SER A 13 7.64 7.90 2.81
C SER A 13 8.27 8.51 4.05
N PRO A 14 8.03 9.80 4.37
CA PRO A 14 8.52 10.42 5.60
C PRO A 14 8.17 9.60 6.86
N GLU A 15 6.97 9.00 6.88
CA GLU A 15 6.52 8.16 7.97
C GLU A 15 7.29 6.85 8.07
N GLN A 16 7.61 6.21 6.93
CA GLN A 16 8.42 4.99 6.89
C GLN A 16 9.86 5.26 7.30
N TYR A 17 10.43 6.36 6.81
CA TYR A 17 11.79 6.76 7.18
C TYR A 17 11.91 7.07 8.69
N GLU A 18 10.89 7.70 9.28
CA GLU A 18 10.81 7.94 10.73
C GLU A 18 10.84 6.62 11.53
N VAL A 19 10.10 5.59 11.09
CA VAL A 19 10.11 4.25 11.71
C VAL A 19 11.46 3.58 11.54
N LEU A 20 12.06 3.64 10.34
CA LEU A 20 13.38 3.07 10.06
C LEU A 20 14.45 3.68 10.98
N VAL A 21 14.47 5.01 11.12
CA VAL A 21 15.41 5.71 12.00
C VAL A 21 15.21 5.34 13.46
N LEU A 22 13.95 5.25 13.92
CA LEU A 22 13.62 4.84 15.30
C LEU A 22 14.17 3.45 15.59
N ILE A 23 13.83 2.44 14.77
CA ILE A 23 14.23 1.05 15.01
C ILE A 23 15.76 0.91 14.89
N SER A 24 16.40 1.57 13.92
CA SER A 24 17.86 1.56 13.76
C SER A 24 18.58 2.12 14.99
N ARG A 25 18.10 3.24 15.53
CA ARG A 25 18.67 3.85 16.76
C ARG A 25 18.52 2.91 17.96
N LEU A 26 17.35 2.28 18.14
CA LEU A 26 17.11 1.36 19.24
C LEU A 26 17.98 0.10 19.14
N ALA A 27 18.19 -0.43 17.94
CA ALA A 27 19.09 -1.56 17.70
C ALA A 27 20.55 -1.20 18.04
N ALA A 28 21.02 -0.03 17.59
CA ALA A 28 22.36 0.46 17.90
C ALA A 28 22.58 0.65 19.41
N GLN A 29 21.60 1.18 20.14
CA GLN A 29 21.62 1.28 21.62
C GLN A 29 21.76 -0.07 22.33
N GLN A 30 21.27 -1.14 21.69
CA GLN A 30 21.36 -2.51 22.21
C GLN A 30 22.59 -3.28 21.71
N GLY A 31 23.43 -2.67 20.86
CA GLY A 31 24.58 -3.32 20.24
C GLY A 31 24.17 -4.49 19.31
N LEU A 32 23.04 -4.35 18.64
CA LEU A 32 22.51 -5.36 17.72
C LEU A 32 22.68 -4.94 16.27
N ASN A 33 23.15 -5.86 15.41
CA ASN A 33 23.16 -5.68 13.99
C ASN A 33 21.74 -5.75 13.44
N LEU A 34 21.32 -4.72 12.73
CA LEU A 34 20.00 -4.60 12.13
C LEU A 34 20.11 -4.40 10.63
N TYR A 35 19.22 -5.03 9.91
CA TYR A 35 19.14 -5.00 8.46
C TYR A 35 17.71 -4.69 7.99
N LEU A 36 17.57 -3.85 6.96
CA LEU A 36 16.36 -3.81 6.15
C LEU A 36 16.44 -4.95 5.15
N VAL A 37 15.37 -5.75 4.98
CA VAL A 37 15.44 -7.00 4.21
C VAL A 37 14.22 -7.18 3.29
N GLY A 38 14.27 -8.19 2.45
CA GLY A 38 13.11 -8.72 1.75
C GLY A 38 12.47 -7.77 0.73
N GLY A 39 11.16 -7.63 0.83
CA GLY A 39 10.35 -6.84 -0.10
C GLY A 39 10.75 -5.38 -0.18
N ALA A 40 11.14 -4.77 0.95
CA ALA A 40 11.57 -3.38 0.99
C ALA A 40 12.86 -3.15 0.17
N VAL A 41 13.88 -4.01 0.34
CA VAL A 41 15.14 -3.90 -0.41
C VAL A 41 14.92 -4.14 -1.90
N ARG A 42 14.13 -5.17 -2.25
CA ARG A 42 13.75 -5.42 -3.65
C ARG A 42 13.09 -4.20 -4.29
N ASP A 43 12.11 -3.60 -3.62
CA ASP A 43 11.32 -2.50 -4.17
C ASP A 43 12.19 -1.23 -4.31
N LEU A 44 13.12 -0.98 -3.38
CA LEU A 44 14.14 0.07 -3.50
C LEU A 44 15.08 -0.18 -4.69
N THR A 45 15.56 -1.42 -4.86
CA THR A 45 16.47 -1.81 -5.95
C THR A 45 15.79 -1.72 -7.31
N TYR A 46 14.56 -2.24 -7.41
CA TYR A 46 13.76 -2.23 -8.65
C TYR A 46 13.31 -0.81 -9.06
N GLY A 47 13.33 0.12 -8.13
CA GLY A 47 12.91 1.48 -8.40
C GLY A 47 11.39 1.71 -8.35
N GLN A 48 10.68 0.89 -7.59
CA GLN A 48 9.24 1.11 -7.37
C GLN A 48 9.01 2.43 -6.63
N GLN A 49 7.94 3.13 -6.99
CA GLN A 49 7.60 4.42 -6.37
C GLN A 49 7.13 4.29 -4.92
N VAL A 50 6.67 3.11 -4.52
CA VAL A 50 6.09 2.87 -3.18
C VAL A 50 6.62 1.56 -2.62
N VAL A 51 7.36 1.65 -1.52
CA VAL A 51 7.68 0.51 -0.64
C VAL A 51 6.45 0.23 0.23
N ARG A 52 5.96 -1.01 0.25
CA ARG A 52 4.70 -1.34 0.96
C ARG A 52 4.88 -1.45 2.46
N ASP A 53 5.77 -2.34 2.88
CA ASP A 53 6.01 -2.68 4.28
C ASP A 53 7.52 -2.63 4.56
N LEU A 54 7.90 -2.43 5.82
CA LEU A 54 9.28 -2.44 6.25
C LEU A 54 9.58 -3.75 6.96
N ASP A 55 10.47 -4.56 6.39
CA ASP A 55 10.89 -5.84 6.97
C ASP A 55 12.31 -5.67 7.54
N PHE A 56 12.45 -5.89 8.85
CA PHE A 56 13.73 -5.82 9.53
C PHE A 56 14.17 -7.21 10.01
N ALA A 57 15.44 -7.51 9.79
CA ALA A 57 16.11 -8.68 10.38
C ALA A 57 17.16 -8.22 11.39
N VAL A 58 17.19 -8.84 12.55
CA VAL A 58 18.14 -8.52 13.62
C VAL A 58 18.95 -9.75 14.03
N GLU A 59 20.26 -9.59 14.16
CA GLU A 59 21.13 -10.61 14.71
C GLU A 59 21.06 -10.59 16.24
N GLY A 60 20.14 -11.39 16.77
CA GLY A 60 19.83 -11.47 18.20
C GLY A 60 18.33 -11.39 18.49
N PRO A 61 17.94 -11.41 19.76
CA PRO A 61 16.53 -11.43 20.15
C PRO A 61 15.85 -10.06 19.91
N PRO A 62 14.80 -10.02 19.05
CA PRO A 62 14.09 -8.77 18.72
C PRO A 62 13.42 -8.13 19.95
N GLN A 63 13.14 -8.92 21.00
CA GLN A 63 12.53 -8.43 22.25
C GLN A 63 13.35 -7.33 22.92
N ARG A 64 14.68 -7.30 22.73
CA ARG A 64 15.53 -6.22 23.26
C ARG A 64 15.19 -4.85 22.65
N ILE A 65 14.84 -4.84 21.37
CA ILE A 65 14.41 -3.63 20.65
C ILE A 65 12.94 -3.32 21.00
N LEU A 66 12.06 -4.35 20.96
CA LEU A 66 10.62 -4.19 21.16
C LEU A 66 10.25 -3.52 22.49
N ARG A 67 10.99 -3.83 23.55
CA ARG A 67 10.78 -3.24 24.91
C ARG A 67 11.06 -1.75 24.96
N LEU A 68 11.84 -1.22 24.03
CA LEU A 68 12.25 0.19 23.98
C LEU A 68 11.39 1.03 23.04
N ILE A 69 10.56 0.42 22.21
CA ILE A 69 9.68 1.17 21.32
C ILE A 69 8.62 1.88 22.16
N PRO A 70 8.46 3.21 22.02
CA PRO A 70 7.43 3.95 22.73
C PRO A 70 6.04 3.37 22.42
N THR A 71 5.28 3.02 23.45
CA THR A 71 3.90 2.58 23.29
C THR A 71 2.96 3.77 23.44
N GLY A 72 2.11 3.98 22.47
CA GLY A 72 1.04 4.96 22.53
C GLY A 72 -0.02 4.50 23.52
N GLY A 73 0.21 4.69 24.79
CA GLY A 73 -0.86 4.66 25.79
C GLY A 73 -1.87 5.71 25.39
N SER A 74 -3.14 5.32 25.29
CA SER A 74 -4.29 6.20 25.08
C SER A 74 -4.43 7.11 26.30
N GLN A 75 -3.52 8.07 26.48
CA GLN A 75 -3.78 9.20 27.35
C GLN A 75 -4.82 10.05 26.63
N LYS A 76 -6.08 9.78 26.93
CA LYS A 76 -7.12 10.78 26.68
C LYS A 76 -6.63 12.06 27.34
N PRO A 77 -6.54 13.18 26.60
CA PRO A 77 -6.15 14.45 27.22
C PRO A 77 -7.04 14.65 28.46
N ARG A 78 -6.43 14.94 29.58
CA ARG A 78 -7.17 15.27 30.80
C ARG A 78 -8.08 16.43 30.46
N ARG A 79 -9.32 16.39 30.95
CA ARG A 79 -10.34 17.41 30.69
C ARG A 79 -9.75 18.78 31.06
N GLY A 80 -9.37 19.58 30.03
CA GLY A 80 -8.75 20.90 30.20
C GLY A 80 -7.35 21.09 29.64
N GLU A 81 -6.65 20.02 29.20
CA GLU A 81 -5.36 20.14 28.51
C GLU A 81 -5.59 20.34 27.01
N SER A 82 -5.14 21.47 26.50
CA SER A 82 -5.05 21.72 25.07
C SER A 82 -4.09 20.70 24.47
N ALA A 83 -4.50 20.01 23.40
CA ALA A 83 -3.61 19.13 22.66
C ALA A 83 -2.37 19.93 22.24
N PRO A 84 -1.14 19.41 22.47
CA PRO A 84 0.07 20.10 22.09
C PRO A 84 0.05 20.36 20.58
N LEU A 85 0.39 21.58 20.18
CA LEU A 85 0.53 22.05 18.80
C LEU A 85 1.76 21.38 18.14
N GLY A 86 1.71 20.05 17.95
CA GLY A 86 2.78 19.27 17.32
C GLY A 86 2.28 17.93 16.83
N LYS A 87 2.99 17.35 15.85
CA LYS A 87 2.77 15.97 15.41
C LYS A 87 2.93 15.06 16.65
N PRO A 88 1.95 14.19 16.96
CA PRO A 88 2.10 13.28 18.09
C PRO A 88 3.36 12.42 17.92
N PRO A 89 4.07 12.10 19.01
CA PRO A 89 5.28 11.29 18.92
C PRO A 89 4.99 9.93 18.31
N LEU A 90 5.94 9.44 17.51
CA LEU A 90 5.84 8.10 16.92
C LEU A 90 5.76 7.05 18.03
N ALA A 91 4.70 6.28 18.03
CA ALA A 91 4.43 5.27 19.04
C ALA A 91 3.82 4.00 18.43
N LEU A 92 4.04 2.88 19.10
CA LEU A 92 3.46 1.59 18.74
C LEU A 92 1.99 1.56 19.19
N VAL A 93 1.09 1.28 18.23
CA VAL A 93 -0.36 1.18 18.46
C VAL A 93 -0.78 -0.28 18.69
N HIS A 94 -0.16 -1.19 17.93
CA HIS A 94 -0.46 -2.62 18.00
C HIS A 94 0.80 -3.43 17.71
N GLN A 95 0.93 -4.55 18.44
CA GLN A 95 2.04 -5.50 18.28
C GLN A 95 1.51 -6.93 18.42
N VAL A 96 1.95 -7.79 17.50
CA VAL A 96 1.75 -9.24 17.62
C VAL A 96 3.12 -9.89 17.59
N PHE A 97 3.47 -10.66 18.62
CA PHE A 97 4.73 -11.38 18.71
C PHE A 97 4.50 -12.87 18.52
N ASP A 98 5.14 -13.46 17.52
CA ASP A 98 5.22 -14.91 17.34
C ASP A 98 6.50 -15.44 18.01
N ALA A 99 6.33 -16.06 19.19
CA ALA A 99 7.45 -16.60 19.96
C ALA A 99 8.15 -17.79 19.26
N ARG A 100 7.47 -18.50 18.35
CA ARG A 100 8.05 -19.63 17.64
C ARG A 100 9.01 -19.16 16.54
N LEU A 101 8.63 -18.11 15.84
CA LEU A 101 9.44 -17.53 14.77
C LEU A 101 10.40 -16.44 15.25
N ASN A 102 10.30 -16.03 16.54
CA ASN A 102 10.98 -14.86 17.06
C ASN A 102 10.80 -13.63 16.15
N ALA A 103 9.57 -13.34 15.79
CA ALA A 103 9.20 -12.25 14.90
C ALA A 103 8.04 -11.43 15.48
N ALA A 104 8.04 -10.14 15.25
CA ALA A 104 6.98 -9.22 15.68
C ALA A 104 6.41 -8.45 14.51
N GLU A 105 5.10 -8.42 14.39
CA GLU A 105 4.36 -7.51 13.52
C GLU A 105 4.05 -6.22 14.30
N LEU A 106 4.39 -5.07 13.73
CA LEU A 106 4.35 -3.77 14.38
C LEU A 106 3.47 -2.80 13.60
N HIS A 107 2.55 -2.14 14.30
CA HIS A 107 1.72 -1.07 13.72
C HIS A 107 1.97 0.23 14.48
N PHE A 108 2.43 1.26 13.78
CA PHE A 108 2.78 2.55 14.35
C PHE A 108 1.64 3.57 14.25
N SER A 109 1.67 4.59 15.12
CA SER A 109 0.68 5.67 15.20
C SER A 109 0.58 6.52 13.92
N ASN A 110 1.63 6.55 13.11
CA ASN A 110 1.68 7.21 11.80
C ASN A 110 1.13 6.33 10.65
N GLY A 111 0.60 5.13 10.96
CA GLY A 111 0.01 4.20 9.99
C GLY A 111 0.99 3.24 9.32
N VAL A 112 2.27 3.31 9.62
CA VAL A 112 3.29 2.40 9.08
C VAL A 112 3.16 1.03 9.73
N ARG A 113 3.28 -0.02 8.90
CA ARG A 113 3.44 -1.40 9.32
C ARG A 113 4.88 -1.84 9.09
N ALA A 114 5.41 -2.60 10.04
CA ALA A 114 6.74 -3.17 9.96
C ALA A 114 6.77 -4.57 10.56
N GLU A 115 7.67 -5.42 10.09
CA GLU A 115 8.04 -6.67 10.73
C GLU A 115 9.45 -6.57 11.29
N LEU A 116 9.65 -7.04 12.52
CA LEU A 116 10.98 -7.17 13.13
C LEU A 116 11.19 -8.63 13.51
N ALA A 117 12.07 -9.32 12.81
CA ALA A 117 12.34 -10.73 12.99
C ALA A 117 13.81 -10.99 13.36
N MET A 118 14.05 -12.04 14.13
CA MET A 118 15.40 -12.57 14.36
C MET A 118 15.95 -13.15 13.06
N CYS A 119 17.24 -12.92 12.76
CA CYS A 119 17.95 -13.66 11.74
C CYS A 119 17.97 -15.14 12.12
N ARG A 120 17.39 -15.99 11.30
CA ARG A 120 17.15 -17.39 11.64
C ARG A 120 17.33 -18.32 10.44
N ASP A 121 17.70 -19.55 10.72
CA ASP A 121 17.54 -20.67 9.82
C ASP A 121 16.23 -21.40 10.13
N GLU A 122 15.66 -22.06 9.15
CA GLU A 122 14.37 -22.74 9.23
C GLU A 122 14.51 -24.20 8.80
N PHE A 123 14.15 -25.10 9.70
CA PHE A 123 14.08 -26.52 9.44
C PHE A 123 12.62 -26.96 9.35
N TYR A 124 12.25 -27.61 8.25
CA TYR A 124 10.89 -28.09 8.00
C TYR A 124 10.85 -29.62 8.27
N PRO A 125 10.31 -30.07 9.42
CA PRO A 125 10.23 -31.49 9.75
C PRO A 125 9.41 -32.30 8.73
N ARG A 126 8.36 -31.66 8.18
CA ARG A 126 7.51 -32.20 7.11
C ARG A 126 7.07 -31.09 6.17
N PRO A 127 6.77 -31.40 4.88
CA PRO A 127 6.23 -30.44 3.94
C PRO A 127 5.00 -29.68 4.50
N GLY A 128 5.00 -28.36 4.35
CA GLY A 128 3.89 -27.49 4.79
C GLY A 128 3.74 -27.30 6.29
N GLN A 129 4.52 -28.00 7.13
CA GLN A 129 4.55 -27.73 8.56
C GLN A 129 5.24 -26.39 8.86
N ARG A 130 4.91 -25.83 10.03
CA ARG A 130 5.63 -24.66 10.52
C ARG A 130 7.08 -25.06 10.83
N PRO A 131 8.06 -24.24 10.41
CA PRO A 131 9.47 -24.58 10.65
C PRO A 131 9.84 -24.49 12.13
N GLU A 132 10.82 -25.28 12.51
CA GLU A 132 11.64 -25.05 13.68
C GLU A 132 12.74 -24.06 13.33
N VAL A 133 12.99 -23.09 14.22
CA VAL A 133 13.92 -21.99 13.94
C VAL A 133 15.10 -22.02 14.88
N ARG A 134 16.27 -21.66 14.36
CA ARG A 134 17.50 -21.43 15.15
C ARG A 134 18.11 -20.08 14.77
N PRO A 135 18.72 -19.35 15.71
CA PRO A 135 19.40 -18.10 15.42
C PRO A 135 20.62 -18.34 14.55
N VAL A 136 20.81 -17.49 13.55
CA VAL A 136 21.98 -17.49 12.65
C VAL A 136 22.38 -16.07 12.30
N MET A 137 23.46 -15.91 11.55
CA MET A 137 23.85 -14.62 10.97
C MET A 137 23.02 -14.29 9.74
N VAL A 138 23.03 -13.02 9.33
CA VAL A 138 22.20 -12.51 8.22
C VAL A 138 22.41 -13.28 6.91
N PHE A 139 23.64 -13.71 6.60
CA PHE A 139 23.92 -14.42 5.34
C PHE A 139 23.20 -15.77 5.24
N GLU A 140 23.08 -16.50 6.35
CA GLU A 140 22.34 -17.76 6.42
C GLU A 140 20.83 -17.49 6.36
N ASP A 141 20.34 -16.45 7.05
CA ASP A 141 18.94 -16.03 6.97
C ASP A 141 18.53 -15.68 5.52
N LEU A 142 19.39 -15.01 4.76
CA LEU A 142 19.10 -14.68 3.37
C LEU A 142 18.99 -15.94 2.49
N LYS A 143 19.81 -16.96 2.71
CA LYS A 143 19.85 -18.19 1.89
C LYS A 143 18.62 -19.08 2.06
N ARG A 144 17.88 -19.00 3.18
CA ARG A 144 16.67 -19.80 3.40
C ARG A 144 15.39 -19.19 2.80
N ARG A 145 15.44 -17.93 2.33
CA ARG A 145 14.26 -17.19 1.84
C ARG A 145 13.65 -17.85 0.60
N ASP A 146 12.55 -17.29 0.13
CA ASP A 146 11.77 -17.85 -0.99
C ASP A 146 12.46 -17.65 -2.36
N PHE A 147 12.77 -16.40 -2.70
CA PHE A 147 13.34 -16.03 -4.00
C PHE A 147 14.55 -15.11 -3.83
N ALA A 148 15.51 -15.18 -4.75
CA ALA A 148 16.74 -14.39 -4.70
C ALA A 148 16.46 -12.88 -4.60
N ILE A 149 15.45 -12.38 -5.29
CA ILE A 149 15.03 -10.98 -5.23
C ILE A 149 14.55 -10.52 -3.84
N ASN A 150 14.16 -11.45 -2.96
CA ASN A 150 13.79 -11.19 -1.57
C ASN A 150 14.89 -11.61 -0.58
N ALA A 151 16.01 -12.14 -1.08
CA ALA A 151 17.15 -12.61 -0.30
C ALA A 151 18.29 -11.58 -0.28
N MET A 152 17.93 -10.32 -0.22
CA MET A 152 18.84 -9.18 -0.11
C MET A 152 18.60 -8.45 1.20
N ALA A 153 19.67 -7.84 1.73
CA ALA A 153 19.62 -7.02 2.94
C ALA A 153 20.42 -5.72 2.76
N VAL A 154 19.98 -4.65 3.41
CA VAL A 154 20.74 -3.40 3.54
C VAL A 154 21.08 -3.21 5.00
N SER A 155 22.36 -3.07 5.31
CA SER A 155 22.80 -2.83 6.69
C SER A 155 22.31 -1.48 7.20
N LEU A 156 21.78 -1.49 8.42
CA LEU A 156 21.37 -0.28 9.15
C LEU A 156 22.28 0.02 10.34
N HIS A 157 23.35 -0.80 10.52
CA HIS A 157 24.36 -0.56 11.53
C HIS A 157 25.13 0.73 11.23
N PRO A 158 25.44 1.61 12.22
CA PRO A 158 26.07 2.91 11.98
C PRO A 158 27.33 2.86 11.11
N ASN A 159 28.21 1.86 11.33
CA ASN A 159 29.50 1.74 10.63
C ASN A 159 29.39 1.14 9.20
N SER A 160 28.25 0.56 8.83
CA SER A 160 28.03 -0.09 7.52
C SER A 160 26.67 0.29 6.91
N ARG A 161 26.09 1.40 7.36
CA ARG A 161 24.77 1.83 6.89
C ARG A 161 24.75 2.01 5.37
N GLY A 162 23.76 1.41 4.73
CA GLY A 162 23.60 1.47 3.28
C GLY A 162 24.38 0.39 2.51
N LEU A 163 25.17 -0.46 3.19
CA LEU A 163 25.83 -1.60 2.53
C LEU A 163 24.81 -2.65 2.13
N LEU A 164 24.76 -2.98 0.82
CA LEU A 164 23.95 -4.07 0.29
C LEU A 164 24.65 -5.42 0.54
N LEU A 165 23.90 -6.36 1.07
CA LEU A 165 24.27 -7.77 1.19
C LEU A 165 23.37 -8.57 0.25
N ASP A 166 23.96 -9.14 -0.81
CA ASP A 166 23.24 -9.91 -1.84
C ASP A 166 23.99 -11.21 -2.16
N PRO A 167 23.95 -12.20 -1.24
CA PRO A 167 24.68 -13.44 -1.43
C PRO A 167 24.14 -14.31 -2.58
N THR A 168 22.96 -14.01 -3.08
CA THR A 168 22.25 -14.81 -4.08
C THR A 168 22.14 -14.13 -5.44
N ASN A 169 22.72 -12.94 -5.60
CA ASN A 169 22.62 -12.12 -6.82
C ASN A 169 21.16 -11.78 -7.19
N GLY A 170 20.36 -11.40 -6.18
CA GLY A 170 18.98 -10.97 -6.38
C GLY A 170 18.84 -9.67 -7.17
N ALA A 171 19.82 -8.76 -7.07
CA ALA A 171 19.86 -7.54 -7.86
C ALA A 171 19.97 -7.84 -9.36
N GLY A 172 20.82 -8.80 -9.75
CA GLY A 172 20.92 -9.26 -11.13
C GLY A 172 19.63 -9.93 -11.63
N ASP A 173 18.90 -10.64 -10.76
CA ASP A 173 17.61 -11.24 -11.13
C ASP A 173 16.54 -10.15 -11.35
N ILE A 174 16.58 -9.06 -10.58
CA ILE A 174 15.72 -7.88 -10.80
C ILE A 174 15.97 -7.26 -12.17
N GLU A 175 17.22 -7.09 -12.56
CA GLU A 175 17.59 -6.55 -13.89
C GLU A 175 17.08 -7.43 -15.03
N ARG A 176 17.17 -8.77 -14.88
CA ARG A 176 16.67 -9.75 -15.85
C ARG A 176 15.16 -9.95 -15.78
N ARG A 177 14.49 -9.40 -14.77
CA ARG A 177 13.06 -9.62 -14.47
C ARG A 177 12.74 -11.10 -14.24
N GLU A 178 13.57 -11.77 -13.50
CA GLU A 178 13.46 -13.19 -13.18
C GLU A 178 13.08 -13.44 -11.72
N LEU A 179 12.37 -14.54 -11.49
CA LEU A 179 12.06 -15.09 -10.17
C LEU A 179 12.82 -16.39 -10.02
N ARG A 180 13.88 -16.40 -9.23
CA ARG A 180 14.71 -17.57 -8.99
C ARG A 180 14.55 -18.03 -7.56
N ALA A 181 14.05 -19.26 -7.38
CA ALA A 181 14.02 -19.95 -6.10
C ALA A 181 15.45 -20.35 -5.67
N LEU A 182 15.72 -20.34 -4.38
CA LEU A 182 17.08 -20.50 -3.87
C LEU A 182 17.58 -21.95 -3.88
N HIS A 183 16.67 -22.93 -3.79
CA HIS A 183 17.03 -24.36 -3.82
C HIS A 183 15.88 -25.23 -4.34
N SER A 184 16.21 -26.45 -4.77
CA SER A 184 15.27 -27.37 -5.43
C SER A 184 14.10 -27.82 -4.55
N ARG A 185 14.28 -27.87 -3.24
CA ARG A 185 13.22 -28.28 -2.28
C ARG A 185 12.34 -27.14 -1.83
N SER A 186 12.60 -25.91 -2.27
CA SER A 186 11.95 -24.67 -1.80
C SER A 186 10.42 -24.78 -1.77
N PHE A 187 9.80 -25.28 -2.84
CA PHE A 187 8.34 -25.42 -2.95
C PHE A 187 7.76 -26.63 -2.20
N LEU A 188 8.59 -27.62 -1.91
CA LEU A 188 8.18 -28.80 -1.14
C LEU A 188 8.24 -28.53 0.37
N GLU A 189 9.26 -27.82 0.83
CA GLU A 189 9.42 -27.44 2.24
C GLU A 189 8.39 -26.42 2.67
N ASP A 190 8.24 -25.33 1.91
CA ASP A 190 7.19 -24.32 2.12
C ASP A 190 6.30 -24.20 0.88
N PRO A 191 5.18 -24.96 0.80
CA PRO A 191 4.28 -24.90 -0.34
C PRO A 191 3.57 -23.56 -0.53
N LEU A 192 3.59 -22.63 0.43
CA LEU A 192 3.13 -21.25 0.22
C LEU A 192 3.91 -20.55 -0.89
N ARG A 193 5.17 -20.93 -1.11
CA ARG A 193 6.01 -20.37 -2.17
C ARG A 193 5.46 -20.62 -3.57
N ILE A 194 4.63 -21.67 -3.76
CA ILE A 194 3.87 -21.91 -5.01
C ILE A 194 2.95 -20.71 -5.31
N PHE A 195 2.20 -20.26 -4.34
CA PHE A 195 1.27 -19.12 -4.48
C PHE A 195 2.02 -17.81 -4.55
N ARG A 196 3.08 -17.66 -3.74
CA ARG A 196 3.96 -16.47 -3.75
C ARG A 196 4.63 -16.26 -5.09
N LEU A 197 5.08 -17.32 -5.78
CA LEU A 197 5.67 -17.23 -7.12
C LEU A 197 4.69 -16.59 -8.10
N LEU A 198 3.44 -17.06 -8.14
CA LEU A 198 2.42 -16.55 -9.03
C LEU A 198 2.01 -15.11 -8.65
N ARG A 199 1.92 -14.82 -7.35
CA ARG A 199 1.59 -13.49 -6.84
C ARG A 199 2.68 -12.47 -7.18
N LEU A 200 3.94 -12.79 -6.90
CA LEU A 200 5.08 -11.92 -7.22
C LEU A 200 5.27 -11.77 -8.73
N GLY A 201 5.16 -12.85 -9.50
CA GLY A 201 5.22 -12.80 -10.96
C GLY A 201 4.15 -11.88 -11.54
N SER A 202 2.92 -11.94 -11.01
CA SER A 202 1.84 -11.04 -11.42
C SER A 202 2.08 -9.58 -11.01
N ARG A 203 2.67 -9.34 -9.82
CA ARG A 203 2.93 -7.99 -9.27
C ARG A 203 4.05 -7.28 -10.01
N LEU A 204 5.18 -7.98 -10.20
CA LEU A 204 6.41 -7.41 -10.74
C LEU A 204 6.50 -7.53 -12.27
N ASP A 205 5.65 -8.33 -12.87
CA ASP A 205 5.71 -8.76 -14.27
C ASP A 205 7.03 -9.49 -14.58
N PHE A 206 7.47 -10.34 -13.61
CA PHE A 206 8.64 -11.18 -13.70
C PHE A 206 8.25 -12.62 -14.01
N LYS A 207 9.16 -13.36 -14.63
CA LYS A 207 8.99 -14.78 -14.98
C LYS A 207 9.92 -15.65 -14.14
N PRO A 208 9.52 -16.87 -13.77
CA PRO A 208 10.44 -17.82 -13.16
C PRO A 208 11.56 -18.19 -14.16
N ASP A 209 12.79 -18.37 -13.66
CA ASP A 209 13.84 -18.99 -14.46
C ASP A 209 13.51 -20.48 -14.73
N GLU A 210 14.19 -21.12 -15.68
CA GLU A 210 13.87 -22.50 -16.10
C GLU A 210 13.97 -23.52 -14.96
N ARG A 211 14.91 -23.35 -14.05
CA ARG A 211 15.06 -24.26 -12.90
C ARG A 211 13.91 -24.09 -11.91
N THR A 212 13.59 -22.86 -11.58
CA THR A 212 12.46 -22.53 -10.71
C THR A 212 11.15 -23.02 -11.31
N GLN A 213 10.95 -22.85 -12.61
CA GLN A 213 9.74 -23.34 -13.28
C GLN A 213 9.64 -24.88 -13.15
N ARG A 214 10.71 -25.63 -13.38
CA ARG A 214 10.73 -27.10 -13.23
C ARG A 214 10.42 -27.52 -11.78
N TRP A 215 11.02 -26.87 -10.79
CA TRP A 215 10.76 -27.18 -9.39
C TRP A 215 9.33 -26.85 -8.97
N PHE A 216 8.79 -25.76 -9.49
CA PHE A 216 7.39 -25.36 -9.31
C PHE A 216 6.46 -26.43 -9.91
N ASP A 217 6.67 -26.84 -11.15
CA ASP A 217 5.84 -27.84 -11.82
C ASP A 217 5.86 -29.17 -11.06
N THR A 218 7.04 -29.64 -10.65
CA THR A 218 7.20 -30.84 -9.82
C THR A 218 6.41 -30.74 -8.49
N ALA A 219 6.46 -29.61 -7.82
CA ALA A 219 5.73 -29.41 -6.56
C ALA A 219 4.21 -29.33 -6.77
N VAL A 220 3.76 -28.77 -7.88
CA VAL A 220 2.33 -28.74 -8.27
C VAL A 220 1.83 -30.13 -8.61
N GLU A 221 2.57 -30.92 -9.39
CA GLU A 221 2.26 -32.32 -9.72
C GLU A 221 2.21 -33.19 -8.48
N ALA A 222 3.15 -33.01 -7.54
CA ALA A 222 3.17 -33.67 -6.25
C ALA A 222 2.07 -33.18 -5.29
N ARG A 223 1.27 -32.19 -5.68
CA ARG A 223 0.21 -31.57 -4.87
C ARG A 223 0.69 -31.09 -3.50
N ALA A 224 1.92 -30.58 -3.43
CA ALA A 224 2.54 -30.14 -2.18
C ALA A 224 1.68 -29.11 -1.42
N TRP A 225 0.90 -28.30 -2.13
CA TRP A 225 -0.02 -27.32 -1.57
C TRP A 225 -1.16 -27.91 -0.70
N GLU A 226 -1.41 -29.22 -0.77
CA GLU A 226 -2.41 -29.88 0.10
C GLU A 226 -1.95 -30.01 1.56
N HIS A 227 -0.67 -29.84 1.81
CA HIS A 227 -0.08 -29.88 3.16
C HIS A 227 -0.24 -28.56 3.93
N LEU A 228 -0.71 -27.49 3.28
CA LEU A 228 -0.92 -26.19 3.92
C LEU A 228 -2.06 -26.23 4.94
N ASP A 229 -1.82 -25.65 6.11
CA ASP A 229 -2.85 -25.45 7.11
C ASP A 229 -3.82 -24.32 6.73
N ASN A 230 -4.98 -24.31 7.39
CA ASN A 230 -6.03 -23.33 7.11
C ASN A 230 -5.61 -21.88 7.38
N ASP A 231 -4.64 -21.62 8.27
CA ASP A 231 -4.20 -20.28 8.63
C ASP A 231 -3.18 -19.78 7.61
N GLN A 232 -2.32 -20.68 7.12
CA GLN A 232 -1.41 -20.42 5.99
C GLN A 232 -2.20 -20.07 4.73
N GLN A 233 -3.22 -20.89 4.40
CA GLN A 233 -4.12 -20.65 3.26
C GLN A 233 -4.82 -19.29 3.35
N ALA A 234 -5.37 -18.97 4.54
CA ALA A 234 -6.07 -17.71 4.75
C ALA A 234 -5.15 -16.48 4.64
N ARG A 235 -3.93 -16.58 5.18
CA ARG A 235 -2.92 -15.50 5.08
C ARG A 235 -2.51 -15.25 3.64
N GLU A 236 -2.28 -16.30 2.85
CA GLU A 236 -1.92 -16.12 1.44
C GLU A 236 -3.09 -15.58 0.61
N LEU A 237 -4.31 -16.03 0.88
CA LEU A 237 -5.51 -15.46 0.24
C LEU A 237 -5.68 -13.97 0.59
N ALA A 238 -5.44 -13.59 1.85
CA ALA A 238 -5.42 -12.18 2.25
C ALA A 238 -4.36 -11.39 1.48
N ALA A 239 -3.13 -11.92 1.36
CA ALA A 239 -2.06 -11.30 0.61
C ALA A 239 -2.40 -11.11 -0.87
N ILE A 240 -3.06 -12.11 -1.49
CA ILE A 240 -3.56 -11.99 -2.87
C ILE A 240 -4.62 -10.87 -2.99
N LEU A 241 -5.55 -10.77 -2.04
CA LEU A 241 -6.59 -9.72 -2.06
C LEU A 241 -6.04 -8.32 -1.78
N TYR A 242 -4.85 -8.22 -1.19
CA TYR A 242 -4.10 -6.96 -1.03
C TYR A 242 -3.37 -6.51 -2.30
N GLU A 243 -3.19 -7.40 -3.29
CA GLU A 243 -2.49 -7.03 -4.52
C GLU A 243 -3.30 -6.01 -5.35
N ASP A 244 -2.59 -5.24 -6.18
CA ASP A 244 -3.22 -4.28 -7.10
C ASP A 244 -4.08 -4.98 -8.16
N HIS A 245 -3.71 -6.23 -8.51
CA HIS A 245 -4.38 -7.05 -9.50
C HIS A 245 -4.78 -8.43 -8.95
N PRO A 246 -5.61 -8.52 -7.89
CA PRO A 246 -5.95 -9.81 -7.30
C PRO A 246 -6.65 -10.73 -8.30
N GLY A 247 -7.46 -10.19 -9.20
CA GLY A 247 -8.14 -10.96 -10.25
C GLY A 247 -7.19 -11.65 -11.21
N ARG A 248 -6.03 -11.03 -11.54
CA ARG A 248 -5.00 -11.65 -12.39
C ARG A 248 -4.38 -12.87 -11.69
N VAL A 249 -4.01 -12.72 -10.42
CA VAL A 249 -3.45 -13.81 -9.61
C VAL A 249 -4.44 -14.96 -9.46
N LEU A 250 -5.69 -14.65 -9.06
CA LEU A 250 -6.75 -15.66 -8.91
C LEU A 250 -7.06 -16.39 -10.23
N LYS A 251 -6.97 -15.71 -11.37
CA LYS A 251 -7.13 -16.32 -12.70
C LYS A 251 -5.99 -17.29 -13.01
N MET A 252 -4.74 -16.89 -12.75
CA MET A 252 -3.56 -17.75 -12.92
C MET A 252 -3.65 -19.00 -12.04
N LEU A 253 -4.15 -18.87 -10.81
CA LEU A 253 -4.38 -20.00 -9.90
C LEU A 253 -5.49 -20.92 -10.40
N ALA A 254 -6.58 -20.36 -10.95
CA ALA A 254 -7.68 -21.15 -11.52
C ALA A 254 -7.22 -21.97 -12.72
N GLU A 255 -6.47 -21.37 -13.64
CA GLU A 255 -5.92 -22.03 -14.83
C GLU A 255 -5.02 -23.22 -14.48
N ARG A 256 -4.30 -23.13 -13.35
CA ARG A 256 -3.41 -24.20 -12.83
C ARG A 256 -4.10 -25.13 -11.83
N LYS A 257 -5.40 -24.99 -11.61
CA LYS A 257 -6.19 -25.79 -10.64
C LYS A 257 -5.66 -25.69 -9.18
N LEU A 258 -5.05 -24.54 -8.83
CA LEU A 258 -4.45 -24.29 -7.50
C LEU A 258 -5.40 -23.61 -6.50
N LEU A 259 -6.57 -23.13 -6.92
CA LEU A 259 -7.55 -22.50 -6.01
C LEU A 259 -7.93 -23.36 -4.81
N PRO A 260 -8.08 -24.73 -4.92
CA PRO A 260 -8.36 -25.59 -3.77
C PRO A 260 -7.29 -25.53 -2.69
N GLY A 261 -6.06 -25.15 -3.04
CA GLY A 261 -4.94 -24.98 -2.08
C GLY A 261 -5.09 -23.75 -1.19
N LEU A 262 -5.92 -22.79 -1.57
CA LEU A 262 -6.29 -21.64 -0.72
C LEU A 262 -7.57 -21.89 0.08
N ASP A 263 -8.54 -22.57 -0.51
CA ASP A 263 -9.75 -23.09 0.16
C ASP A 263 -10.42 -24.13 -0.77
N LYS A 264 -10.71 -25.32 -0.25
CA LYS A 264 -11.28 -26.44 -1.02
C LYS A 264 -12.57 -26.07 -1.77
N LYS A 265 -13.38 -25.15 -1.23
CA LYS A 265 -14.63 -24.70 -1.86
C LYS A 265 -14.42 -23.74 -3.03
N LEU A 266 -13.21 -23.22 -3.22
CA LEU A 266 -12.89 -22.36 -4.36
C LEU A 266 -12.76 -23.13 -5.68
N ALA A 267 -12.66 -24.46 -5.65
CA ALA A 267 -12.63 -25.29 -6.85
C ALA A 267 -13.82 -25.05 -7.78
N SER A 268 -15.02 -24.80 -7.21
CA SER A 268 -16.27 -24.54 -7.92
C SER A 268 -16.74 -23.09 -7.84
N ALA A 269 -15.95 -22.19 -7.24
CA ALA A 269 -16.36 -20.81 -7.03
C ALA A 269 -16.34 -19.98 -8.32
N ARG A 270 -17.40 -19.22 -8.56
CA ARG A 270 -17.48 -18.26 -9.66
C ARG A 270 -16.85 -16.93 -9.24
N ILE A 271 -15.56 -16.76 -9.53
CA ILE A 271 -14.80 -15.55 -9.16
C ILE A 271 -15.11 -14.42 -10.15
N PRO A 272 -15.49 -13.21 -9.69
CA PRO A 272 -15.86 -12.08 -10.55
C PRO A 272 -14.62 -11.25 -10.96
N TYR A 273 -13.77 -11.78 -11.85
CA TYR A 273 -12.50 -11.17 -12.26
C TYR A 273 -12.63 -9.71 -12.73
N ASP A 274 -13.64 -9.39 -13.53
CA ASP A 274 -13.86 -8.05 -14.07
C ASP A 274 -14.15 -6.99 -12.99
N ARG A 275 -14.66 -7.40 -11.84
CA ARG A 275 -14.96 -6.48 -10.74
C ARG A 275 -13.70 -5.99 -10.04
N PHE A 276 -12.68 -6.82 -9.90
CA PHE A 276 -11.39 -6.41 -9.38
C PHE A 276 -10.74 -5.34 -10.26
N ALA A 277 -10.79 -5.51 -11.57
CA ALA A 277 -10.28 -4.51 -12.53
C ALA A 277 -11.03 -3.17 -12.39
N ARG A 278 -12.35 -3.19 -12.24
CA ARG A 278 -13.17 -1.99 -12.01
C ARG A 278 -12.82 -1.30 -10.69
N ILE A 279 -12.66 -2.04 -9.61
CA ILE A 279 -12.25 -1.49 -8.30
C ILE A 279 -10.92 -0.77 -8.46
N ARG A 280 -9.91 -1.42 -9.07
CA ARG A 280 -8.60 -0.81 -9.29
C ARG A 280 -8.69 0.47 -10.10
N SER A 281 -9.34 0.44 -11.25
CA SER A 281 -9.50 1.62 -12.12
C SER A 281 -10.17 2.79 -11.40
N ALA A 282 -11.17 2.51 -10.56
CA ALA A 282 -11.86 3.54 -9.79
C ALA A 282 -10.99 4.16 -8.67
N LEU A 283 -10.04 3.38 -8.11
CA LEU A 283 -9.21 3.80 -6.98
C LEU A 283 -7.82 4.31 -7.38
N GLN A 284 -7.41 4.14 -8.63
CA GLN A 284 -6.06 4.45 -9.13
C GLN A 284 -5.58 5.86 -8.76
N ASN A 285 -6.47 6.85 -8.74
CA ASN A 285 -6.15 8.25 -8.46
C ASN A 285 -6.62 8.71 -7.07
N VAL A 286 -6.98 7.77 -6.17
CA VAL A 286 -7.43 8.12 -4.82
C VAL A 286 -6.27 7.95 -3.84
N PRO A 287 -5.67 9.03 -3.32
CA PRO A 287 -4.54 8.94 -2.40
C PRO A 287 -4.87 8.09 -1.17
N GLY A 288 -3.98 7.17 -0.81
CA GLY A 288 -4.14 6.31 0.37
C GLY A 288 -5.42 5.44 0.33
N ALA A 289 -5.87 5.03 -0.86
CA ALA A 289 -6.97 4.09 -0.99
C ALA A 289 -6.47 2.67 -0.67
N ASP A 290 -7.12 2.01 0.29
CA ASP A 290 -6.93 0.60 0.56
C ASP A 290 -8.06 -0.20 -0.11
N PRO A 291 -7.77 -1.00 -1.15
CA PRO A 291 -8.77 -1.80 -1.85
C PRO A 291 -9.15 -3.09 -1.13
N PHE A 292 -8.47 -3.49 -0.07
CA PHE A 292 -8.57 -4.82 0.53
C PHE A 292 -10.00 -5.24 0.88
N LEU A 293 -10.72 -4.42 1.65
CA LEU A 293 -12.11 -4.75 2.03
C LEU A 293 -13.05 -4.81 0.82
N LEU A 294 -12.80 -4.01 -0.21
CA LEU A 294 -13.57 -4.02 -1.46
C LEU A 294 -13.30 -5.30 -2.25
N ASN A 295 -12.03 -5.68 -2.36
CA ASN A 295 -11.60 -6.91 -3.01
C ASN A 295 -12.14 -8.12 -2.25
N PHE A 296 -12.05 -8.12 -0.91
CA PHE A 296 -12.63 -9.16 -0.08
C PHE A 296 -14.14 -9.29 -0.30
N HIS A 297 -14.90 -8.19 -0.24
CA HIS A 297 -16.33 -8.20 -0.50
C HIS A 297 -16.65 -8.77 -1.90
N CYS A 298 -15.93 -8.29 -2.92
CA CYS A 298 -16.08 -8.75 -4.29
C CYS A 298 -15.82 -10.27 -4.42
N PHE A 299 -14.80 -10.76 -3.73
CA PHE A 299 -14.43 -12.17 -3.71
C PHE A 299 -15.50 -13.05 -3.07
N VAL A 300 -16.05 -12.64 -1.92
CA VAL A 300 -17.01 -13.47 -1.16
C VAL A 300 -18.46 -13.33 -1.63
N GLU A 301 -18.80 -12.35 -2.45
CA GLU A 301 -20.20 -12.03 -2.82
C GLU A 301 -20.97 -13.21 -3.45
N LYS A 302 -20.26 -14.10 -4.15
CA LYS A 302 -20.84 -15.30 -4.79
C LYS A 302 -20.69 -16.56 -3.96
N LEU A 303 -20.09 -16.48 -2.77
CA LEU A 303 -19.94 -17.60 -1.85
C LEU A 303 -21.15 -17.69 -0.91
N GLY A 304 -21.45 -18.90 -0.42
CA GLY A 304 -22.52 -19.10 0.56
C GLY A 304 -22.24 -18.38 1.89
N SER A 305 -23.30 -18.02 2.63
CA SER A 305 -23.23 -17.22 3.87
C SER A 305 -22.26 -17.77 4.92
N ASP A 306 -22.33 -19.09 5.17
CA ASP A 306 -21.52 -19.76 6.20
C ASP A 306 -20.04 -19.80 5.81
N HIS A 307 -19.77 -19.99 4.52
CA HIS A 307 -18.40 -19.97 3.99
C HIS A 307 -17.83 -18.56 4.06
N THR A 308 -18.60 -17.56 3.63
CA THR A 308 -18.26 -16.15 3.74
C THR A 308 -17.93 -15.76 5.18
N SER A 309 -18.75 -16.16 6.14
CA SER A 309 -18.54 -15.85 7.56
C SER A 309 -17.25 -16.47 8.12
N ARG A 310 -16.93 -17.70 7.71
CA ARG A 310 -15.66 -18.36 8.10
C ARG A 310 -14.45 -17.69 7.52
N LEU A 311 -14.47 -17.39 6.20
CA LEU A 311 -13.38 -16.68 5.53
C LEU A 311 -13.19 -15.28 6.09
N ALA A 312 -14.28 -14.55 6.36
CA ALA A 312 -14.22 -13.22 6.93
C ALA A 312 -13.48 -13.19 8.27
N LYS A 313 -13.78 -14.13 9.17
CA LYS A 313 -13.09 -14.24 10.46
C LYS A 313 -11.60 -14.54 10.30
N LYS A 314 -11.22 -15.37 9.33
CA LYS A 314 -9.82 -15.77 9.11
C LYS A 314 -9.00 -14.71 8.38
N ILE A 315 -9.59 -14.05 7.38
CA ILE A 315 -8.89 -13.14 6.46
C ILE A 315 -8.93 -11.70 6.97
N VAL A 316 -10.08 -11.22 7.45
CA VAL A 316 -10.26 -9.83 7.89
C VAL A 316 -10.00 -9.67 9.38
N GLY A 317 -10.44 -10.63 10.19
CA GLY A 317 -10.24 -10.67 11.65
C GLY A 317 -11.06 -9.65 12.44
N ASP A 318 -11.00 -8.37 12.12
CA ASP A 318 -11.73 -7.32 12.83
C ASP A 318 -13.24 -7.38 12.59
N SER A 319 -14.01 -7.51 13.66
CA SER A 319 -15.47 -7.64 13.61
C SER A 319 -16.19 -6.43 13.01
N LYS A 320 -15.64 -5.22 13.17
CA LYS A 320 -16.21 -3.99 12.59
C LYS A 320 -15.97 -3.94 11.08
N ALA A 321 -14.74 -4.27 10.65
CA ALA A 321 -14.39 -4.36 9.23
C ALA A 321 -15.19 -5.46 8.51
N ILE A 322 -15.41 -6.61 9.16
CA ILE A 322 -16.25 -7.69 8.62
C ILE A 322 -17.68 -7.20 8.41
N LYS A 323 -18.31 -6.61 9.43
CA LYS A 323 -19.68 -6.07 9.32
C LYS A 323 -19.77 -5.04 8.19
N LEU A 324 -18.81 -4.13 8.12
CA LEU A 324 -18.74 -3.12 7.07
C LEU A 324 -18.64 -3.75 5.68
N ALA A 325 -17.69 -4.67 5.46
CA ALA A 325 -17.51 -5.33 4.18
C ALA A 325 -18.77 -6.09 3.73
N LEU A 326 -19.43 -6.79 4.63
CA LEU A 326 -20.64 -7.56 4.32
C LEU A 326 -21.87 -6.67 4.08
N SER A 327 -21.92 -5.45 4.65
CA SER A 327 -23.03 -4.50 4.46
C SER A 327 -22.92 -3.64 3.20
N PHE A 328 -21.77 -3.63 2.49
CA PHE A 328 -21.50 -2.72 1.38
C PHE A 328 -22.63 -2.59 0.35
N ASN A 329 -23.18 -3.70 -0.12
CA ASN A 329 -24.25 -3.66 -1.11
C ASN A 329 -25.54 -3.02 -0.57
N GLN A 330 -25.90 -3.32 0.70
CA GLN A 330 -27.10 -2.77 1.33
C GLN A 330 -26.95 -1.27 1.59
N ASP A 331 -25.81 -0.88 2.18
CA ASP A 331 -25.54 0.51 2.52
C ASP A 331 -25.35 1.38 1.27
N ALA A 332 -24.66 0.85 0.25
CA ALA A 332 -24.54 1.53 -1.02
C ALA A 332 -25.90 1.80 -1.69
N ARG A 333 -26.83 0.85 -1.67
CA ARG A 333 -28.19 1.06 -2.20
C ARG A 333 -28.94 2.18 -1.45
N LYS A 334 -28.87 2.21 -0.11
CA LYS A 334 -29.46 3.28 0.71
C LYS A 334 -28.87 4.63 0.39
N LEU A 335 -27.52 4.71 0.33
CA LEU A 335 -26.80 5.95 0.06
C LEU A 335 -27.00 6.45 -1.37
N GLN A 336 -27.05 5.57 -2.37
CA GLN A 336 -27.35 5.94 -3.75
C GLN A 336 -28.75 6.59 -3.86
N ARG A 337 -29.75 6.09 -3.14
CA ARG A 337 -31.10 6.71 -3.08
C ARG A 337 -31.02 8.10 -2.42
N ALA A 338 -30.34 8.21 -1.27
CA ALA A 338 -30.20 9.49 -0.55
C ALA A 338 -29.43 10.52 -1.39
N LEU A 339 -28.31 10.11 -2.01
CA LEU A 339 -27.50 10.99 -2.87
C LEU A 339 -28.22 11.41 -4.16
N CYS A 340 -29.16 10.63 -4.69
CA CYS A 340 -29.96 11.03 -5.86
C CYS A 340 -31.18 11.85 -5.49
N GLY A 341 -31.64 11.79 -4.25
CA GLY A 341 -32.86 12.43 -3.76
C GLY A 341 -32.71 13.91 -3.38
N THR A 342 -33.77 14.45 -2.77
CA THR A 342 -33.88 15.83 -2.33
C THR A 342 -32.95 16.20 -1.18
N LYS A 343 -32.55 15.22 -0.35
CA LYS A 343 -31.62 15.38 0.79
C LYS A 343 -30.16 15.68 0.39
N ALA A 344 -29.85 15.73 -0.90
CA ALA A 344 -28.51 15.99 -1.41
C ALA A 344 -28.54 17.00 -2.58
N LYS A 345 -29.42 18.01 -2.55
CA LYS A 345 -29.48 19.04 -3.59
C LYS A 345 -28.23 19.93 -3.59
N LEU A 346 -27.79 20.34 -2.42
CA LEU A 346 -26.64 21.23 -2.22
C LEU A 346 -25.36 20.46 -1.88
N PRO A 347 -24.16 20.96 -2.24
CA PRO A 347 -22.88 20.35 -1.87
C PRO A 347 -22.68 20.20 -0.36
N SER A 348 -23.14 21.16 0.45
CA SER A 348 -23.12 21.07 1.92
C SER A 348 -23.92 19.87 2.44
N GLN A 349 -25.07 19.58 1.84
CA GLN A 349 -25.89 18.42 2.17
C GLN A 349 -25.21 17.11 1.77
N VAL A 350 -24.52 17.09 0.62
CA VAL A 350 -23.70 15.95 0.19
C VAL A 350 -22.57 15.72 1.19
N TYR A 351 -21.90 16.78 1.63
CA TYR A 351 -20.85 16.70 2.65
C TYR A 351 -21.40 16.10 3.96
N ALA A 352 -22.51 16.60 4.47
CA ALA A 352 -23.14 16.11 5.69
C ALA A 352 -23.53 14.62 5.62
N LEU A 353 -23.96 14.14 4.43
CA LEU A 353 -24.30 12.74 4.22
C LEU A 353 -23.06 11.83 4.13
N LEU A 354 -21.95 12.31 3.58
CA LEU A 354 -20.77 11.50 3.32
C LEU A 354 -19.72 11.55 4.43
N SER A 355 -19.61 12.67 5.17
CA SER A 355 -18.59 12.88 6.19
C SER A 355 -18.61 11.87 7.36
N PRO A 356 -19.74 11.35 7.86
CA PRO A 356 -19.75 10.37 8.93
C PRO A 356 -19.47 8.95 8.46
N LEU A 357 -19.35 8.71 7.14
CA LEU A 357 -19.23 7.37 6.58
C LEU A 357 -17.79 6.87 6.60
N PRO A 358 -17.57 5.57 6.83
CA PRO A 358 -16.25 4.98 6.74
C PRO A 358 -15.72 5.05 5.31
N ARG A 359 -14.43 5.39 5.18
CA ARG A 359 -13.75 5.55 3.89
C ARG A 359 -13.92 4.35 2.93
N PRO A 360 -13.82 3.06 3.35
CA PRO A 360 -14.04 1.94 2.46
C PRO A 360 -15.43 1.94 1.79
N LEU A 361 -16.48 2.39 2.47
CA LEU A 361 -17.83 2.48 1.88
C LEU A 361 -17.91 3.59 0.81
N LEU A 362 -17.21 4.70 0.99
CA LEU A 362 -17.11 5.75 -0.04
C LEU A 362 -16.37 5.24 -1.28
N LEU A 363 -15.27 4.51 -1.09
CA LEU A 363 -14.52 3.88 -2.16
C LEU A 363 -15.36 2.82 -2.88
N PHE A 364 -16.15 2.04 -2.14
CA PHE A 364 -17.08 1.07 -2.71
C PHE A 364 -18.14 1.74 -3.59
N LEU A 365 -18.73 2.85 -3.13
CA LEU A 365 -19.68 3.65 -3.94
C LEU A 365 -19.03 4.18 -5.21
N LEU A 366 -17.79 4.67 -5.12
CA LEU A 366 -17.04 5.17 -6.27
C LEU A 366 -16.82 4.09 -7.33
N ALA A 367 -16.42 2.88 -6.89
CA ALA A 367 -16.09 1.77 -7.78
C ALA A 367 -17.32 1.06 -8.37
N ASN A 368 -18.42 0.96 -7.62
CA ASN A 368 -19.54 0.09 -7.98
C ASN A 368 -20.85 0.82 -8.36
N SER A 369 -20.92 2.15 -8.21
CA SER A 369 -22.13 2.87 -8.63
C SER A 369 -22.19 3.02 -10.15
N ALA A 370 -23.28 2.59 -10.77
CA ALA A 370 -23.53 2.86 -12.19
C ALA A 370 -24.02 4.29 -12.46
N ARG A 371 -24.41 5.04 -11.41
CA ARG A 371 -24.99 6.37 -11.54
C ARG A 371 -23.91 7.45 -11.51
N ALA A 372 -23.66 8.12 -12.64
CA ALA A 372 -22.66 9.19 -12.75
C ALA A 372 -22.85 10.29 -11.70
N LYS A 373 -24.10 10.64 -11.36
CA LYS A 373 -24.42 11.63 -10.31
C LYS A 373 -23.85 11.23 -8.95
N VAL A 374 -23.90 9.94 -8.57
CA VAL A 374 -23.34 9.43 -7.32
C VAL A 374 -21.82 9.48 -7.36
N GLN A 375 -21.22 8.97 -8.44
CA GLN A 375 -19.77 8.99 -8.61
C GLN A 375 -19.21 10.42 -8.54
N ASN A 376 -19.82 11.38 -9.23
CA ASN A 376 -19.38 12.78 -9.23
C ASN A 376 -19.48 13.41 -7.84
N ARG A 377 -20.51 13.10 -7.04
CA ARG A 377 -20.64 13.56 -5.67
C ARG A 377 -19.59 12.98 -4.74
N VAL A 378 -19.32 11.68 -4.86
CA VAL A 378 -18.25 11.02 -4.10
C VAL A 378 -16.89 11.56 -4.52
N LYS A 379 -16.63 11.75 -5.83
CA LYS A 379 -15.39 12.39 -6.33
C LYS A 379 -15.24 13.81 -5.78
N SER A 380 -16.31 14.63 -5.79
CA SER A 380 -16.24 15.97 -5.22
C SER A 380 -15.90 15.94 -3.72
N PHE A 381 -16.47 15.01 -2.97
CA PHE A 381 -16.17 14.83 -1.55
C PHE A 381 -14.71 14.43 -1.32
N LEU A 382 -14.17 13.50 -2.11
CA LEU A 382 -12.81 12.96 -1.92
C LEU A 382 -11.71 13.92 -2.41
N PHE A 383 -11.96 14.69 -3.48
CA PHE A 383 -10.92 15.49 -4.14
C PHE A 383 -11.13 17.00 -4.07
N LYS A 384 -12.36 17.47 -4.20
CA LYS A 384 -12.64 18.90 -4.27
C LYS A 384 -12.84 19.54 -2.90
N PHE A 385 -13.63 18.91 -2.02
CA PHE A 385 -13.97 19.47 -0.72
C PHE A 385 -12.78 19.60 0.23
N PRO A 386 -11.81 18.68 0.28
CA PRO A 386 -10.60 18.86 1.10
C PRO A 386 -9.79 20.08 0.69
N GLY A 387 -9.68 20.38 -0.60
CA GLY A 387 -8.99 21.58 -1.09
C GLY A 387 -9.67 22.89 -0.68
N ILE A 388 -11.01 22.90 -0.61
CA ILE A 388 -11.75 24.04 -0.07
C ILE A 388 -11.52 24.16 1.44
N ARG A 389 -11.56 23.03 2.17
CA ARG A 389 -11.33 23.01 3.62
C ARG A 389 -9.91 23.46 4.01
N ALA A 390 -8.91 23.13 3.20
CA ALA A 390 -7.52 23.56 3.42
C ALA A 390 -7.31 25.07 3.26
N ARG A 391 -8.19 25.75 2.50
CA ARG A 391 -8.14 27.20 2.21
C ARG A 391 -9.10 28.03 3.06
N LEU A 392 -9.55 27.50 4.21
CA LEU A 392 -10.42 28.25 5.10
C LEU A 392 -9.69 29.46 5.68
N PRO A 393 -10.40 30.59 5.84
CA PRO A 393 -9.83 31.91 6.21
C PRO A 393 -9.50 31.99 7.71
N ARG A 394 -8.52 31.19 8.15
CA ARG A 394 -8.09 31.17 9.56
C ARG A 394 -7.41 32.46 9.97
N GLY A 395 -6.53 32.99 9.09
CA GLY A 395 -5.80 34.23 9.33
C GLY A 395 -6.74 35.45 9.40
N GLU A 396 -7.70 35.51 8.50
CA GLU A 396 -8.69 36.59 8.47
C GLU A 396 -9.56 36.57 9.74
N LEU A 397 -9.96 35.37 10.21
CA LEU A 397 -10.76 35.27 11.43
C LEU A 397 -9.94 35.65 12.68
N GLN A 398 -8.62 35.32 12.69
CA GLN A 398 -7.72 35.80 13.75
C GLN A 398 -7.50 37.30 13.70
N SER A 399 -7.38 37.92 12.51
CA SER A 399 -7.24 39.36 12.35
C SER A 399 -8.49 40.15 12.81
N LEU A 400 -9.64 39.49 12.84
CA LEU A 400 -10.87 40.01 13.43
C LEU A 400 -10.92 39.90 14.97
N GLY A 401 -9.84 39.43 15.62
CA GLY A 401 -9.72 39.32 17.07
C GLY A 401 -10.23 38.01 17.66
N MET A 402 -10.64 37.04 16.85
CA MET A 402 -11.10 35.72 17.32
C MET A 402 -9.91 34.83 17.68
N LYS A 403 -9.90 34.31 18.92
CA LYS A 403 -8.89 33.35 19.37
C LYS A 403 -9.27 31.93 18.94
N PRO A 404 -8.25 31.06 18.60
CA PRO A 404 -8.51 29.65 18.34
C PRO A 404 -9.26 28.98 19.51
N GLY A 405 -10.33 28.25 19.17
CA GLY A 405 -11.19 27.57 20.15
C GLY A 405 -12.45 27.01 19.48
N PRO A 406 -13.36 26.40 20.25
CA PRO A 406 -14.54 25.73 19.69
C PRO A 406 -15.45 26.65 18.86
N GLU A 407 -15.57 27.92 19.25
CA GLU A 407 -16.36 28.89 18.50
C GLU A 407 -15.69 29.30 17.19
N PHE A 408 -14.38 29.51 17.22
CA PHE A 408 -13.56 29.74 16.04
C PHE A 408 -13.72 28.60 14.99
N ASP A 409 -13.62 27.34 15.43
CA ASP A 409 -13.78 26.19 14.54
C ASP A 409 -15.23 26.09 14.03
N ARG A 410 -16.22 26.42 14.86
CA ARG A 410 -17.64 26.46 14.46
C ARG A 410 -17.90 27.47 13.34
N ILE A 411 -17.31 28.67 13.44
CA ILE A 411 -17.43 29.69 12.40
C ILE A 411 -16.78 29.21 11.11
N LEU A 412 -15.58 28.64 11.18
CA LEU A 412 -14.89 28.06 10.01
C LEU A 412 -15.71 26.96 9.34
N ASP A 413 -16.35 26.09 10.12
CA ASP A 413 -17.22 25.04 9.57
C ASP A 413 -18.46 25.63 8.87
N GLN A 414 -19.06 26.69 9.40
CA GLN A 414 -20.17 27.39 8.74
C GLN A 414 -19.73 28.07 7.44
N ILE A 415 -18.58 28.74 7.45
CA ILE A 415 -17.99 29.34 6.23
C ILE A 415 -17.71 28.25 5.19
N PHE A 416 -17.11 27.10 5.60
CA PHE A 416 -16.88 25.97 4.72
C PHE A 416 -18.17 25.51 4.02
N LEU A 417 -19.25 25.29 4.76
CA LEU A 417 -20.52 24.85 4.17
C LEU A 417 -21.12 25.92 3.21
N ARG A 418 -20.98 27.20 3.52
CA ARG A 418 -21.43 28.30 2.62
C ARG A 418 -20.57 28.39 1.35
N GLN A 419 -19.24 28.16 1.47
CA GLN A 419 -18.34 28.08 0.31
C GLN A 419 -18.66 26.88 -0.57
N LEU A 420 -18.95 25.70 0.02
CA LEU A 420 -19.38 24.52 -0.73
C LEU A 420 -20.62 24.81 -1.58
N ASP A 421 -21.60 25.54 -1.02
CA ASP A 421 -22.85 25.88 -1.69
C ASP A 421 -22.70 27.05 -2.69
N GLY A 422 -21.50 27.61 -2.82
CA GLY A 422 -21.23 28.73 -3.74
C GLY A 422 -21.84 30.05 -3.31
N LYS A 423 -22.24 30.20 -2.04
CA LYS A 423 -22.79 31.43 -1.49
C LYS A 423 -21.74 32.53 -1.26
N ILE A 424 -20.47 32.09 -1.12
CA ILE A 424 -19.33 32.99 -0.93
C ILE A 424 -18.42 32.84 -2.15
N LYS A 425 -18.35 33.87 -2.99
CA LYS A 425 -17.56 33.88 -4.24
C LYS A 425 -16.44 34.92 -4.22
N THR A 426 -16.60 36.00 -3.47
CA THR A 426 -15.65 37.12 -3.41
C THR A 426 -15.09 37.27 -1.99
N HIS A 427 -13.93 37.90 -1.87
CA HIS A 427 -13.32 38.19 -0.58
C HIS A 427 -14.20 39.14 0.26
N GLN A 428 -14.87 40.11 -0.37
CA GLN A 428 -15.80 41.00 0.31
C GLN A 428 -16.98 40.23 0.94
N GLN A 429 -17.57 39.30 0.20
CA GLN A 429 -18.64 38.44 0.74
C GLN A 429 -18.11 37.57 1.90
N LEU A 430 -16.88 37.06 1.78
CA LEU A 430 -16.25 36.30 2.84
C LEU A 430 -16.09 37.13 4.12
N MET A 431 -15.53 38.33 4.01
CA MET A 431 -15.33 39.22 5.17
C MET A 431 -16.64 39.65 5.82
N LYS A 432 -17.68 39.91 5.01
CA LYS A 432 -19.03 40.22 5.50
C LYS A 432 -19.59 39.04 6.32
N GLU A 433 -19.50 37.82 5.80
CA GLU A 433 -19.99 36.62 6.47
C GLU A 433 -19.18 36.28 7.74
N LEU A 434 -17.84 36.47 7.72
CA LEU A 434 -17.00 36.29 8.89
C LEU A 434 -17.38 37.26 10.01
N ARG A 435 -17.56 38.55 9.71
CA ARG A 435 -18.00 39.57 10.70
C ARG A 435 -19.37 39.24 11.27
N ALA A 436 -20.32 38.87 10.40
CA ALA A 436 -21.67 38.52 10.83
C ALA A 436 -21.67 37.29 11.78
N LEU A 437 -20.88 36.26 11.48
CA LEU A 437 -20.77 35.07 12.33
C LEU A 437 -20.00 35.32 13.61
N ALA A 438 -18.99 36.22 13.59
CA ALA A 438 -18.21 36.59 14.76
C ALA A 438 -18.92 37.66 15.63
N GLY A 439 -20.11 38.13 15.25
CA GLY A 439 -20.84 39.17 15.99
C GLY A 439 -20.20 40.56 15.94
N ILE A 440 -19.32 40.81 14.96
CA ILE A 440 -18.59 42.08 14.81
C ILE A 440 -19.41 43.00 13.89
N LYS A 441 -19.74 44.22 14.38
CA LYS A 441 -20.45 45.21 13.58
C LYS A 441 -19.63 45.62 12.36
N GLU A 442 -20.29 45.83 11.21
CA GLU A 442 -19.64 46.40 10.03
C GLU A 442 -19.06 47.79 10.36
N PRO A 443 -17.83 48.10 9.93
CA PRO A 443 -17.33 49.46 10.03
C PRO A 443 -18.27 50.39 9.24
N PRO A 444 -18.52 51.62 9.72
CA PRO A 444 -19.36 52.56 8.99
C PRO A 444 -18.83 52.75 7.56
N PRO A 445 -19.69 52.90 6.56
CA PRO A 445 -19.24 53.16 5.20
C PRO A 445 -18.32 54.37 5.18
N PRO A 446 -17.25 54.36 4.38
CA PRO A 446 -16.36 55.50 4.26
C PRO A 446 -17.21 56.73 3.90
N PRO A 447 -16.94 57.88 4.52
CA PRO A 447 -17.70 59.10 4.21
C PRO A 447 -17.64 59.34 2.70
N PRO A 448 -18.76 59.80 2.09
CA PRO A 448 -18.76 60.08 0.67
C PRO A 448 -17.61 61.06 0.36
N PRO A 449 -16.90 60.89 -0.74
CA PRO A 449 -15.79 61.77 -1.08
C PRO A 449 -16.38 63.20 -1.11
N HIS A 450 -15.80 64.05 -0.27
CA HIS A 450 -16.21 65.48 -0.25
C HIS A 450 -16.17 65.96 -1.69
N PRO A 451 -17.22 66.70 -2.17
CA PRO A 451 -17.18 67.25 -3.51
C PRO A 451 -15.96 68.18 -3.58
N VAL A 452 -15.03 67.83 -4.38
CA VAL A 452 -13.88 68.65 -4.71
C VAL A 452 -14.46 69.88 -5.34
N LYS A 453 -14.48 71.05 -4.58
CA LYS A 453 -14.82 72.34 -5.14
C LYS A 453 -13.88 72.53 -6.34
N LYS A 454 -14.47 72.57 -7.54
CA LYS A 454 -13.74 72.94 -8.76
C LYS A 454 -12.99 74.22 -8.46
N ALA A 455 -11.69 74.16 -8.38
CA ALA A 455 -10.82 75.31 -8.37
C ALA A 455 -11.12 76.09 -9.66
N LYS A 456 -11.45 77.42 -9.51
CA LYS A 456 -11.62 78.26 -10.66
C LYS A 456 -10.38 78.25 -11.52
N GLU A 457 -10.55 77.95 -12.79
CA GLU A 457 -9.49 78.06 -13.79
C GLU A 457 -8.83 79.43 -13.70
N PRO A 458 -7.46 79.50 -13.69
CA PRO A 458 -6.79 80.77 -13.83
C PRO A 458 -7.02 81.32 -15.27
N PRO A 459 -7.09 82.67 -15.46
CA PRO A 459 -7.34 83.27 -16.76
C PRO A 459 -6.22 82.90 -17.78
N PRO A 460 -6.57 82.86 -19.08
CA PRO A 460 -5.65 82.45 -20.12
C PRO A 460 -4.46 83.44 -20.26
N VAL A 461 -3.28 82.90 -20.26
CA VAL A 461 -2.01 83.56 -20.54
C VAL A 461 -1.89 83.82 -22.04
N PRO A 462 -1.57 85.05 -22.54
CA PRO A 462 -1.41 85.31 -23.96
C PRO A 462 -0.23 84.60 -24.60
N PRO A 463 -0.29 84.30 -25.91
CA PRO A 463 0.76 83.50 -26.58
C PRO A 463 2.02 84.31 -26.82
N PRO A 464 3.24 83.71 -26.70
CA PRO A 464 4.47 84.37 -27.02
C PRO A 464 4.69 84.53 -28.53
N PRO A 465 5.44 85.50 -28.99
CA PRO A 465 5.56 85.83 -30.43
C PRO A 465 6.56 84.86 -31.11
N LEU A 466 6.23 84.54 -32.40
CA LEU A 466 7.03 83.77 -33.35
C LEU A 466 8.41 84.43 -33.59
N LEU A 467 9.51 83.75 -33.33
CA LEU A 467 10.80 84.10 -33.87
C LEU A 467 11.39 82.98 -34.73
N LYS A 468 12.00 83.41 -35.82
CA LYS A 468 12.41 82.68 -37.02
C LYS A 468 13.58 81.72 -36.82
N LYS A 469 13.66 80.78 -37.73
CA LYS A 469 14.74 79.84 -38.02
C LYS A 469 16.18 80.37 -37.89
N GLY A 470 17.08 79.58 -37.33
CA GLY A 470 18.51 79.73 -37.46
C GLY A 470 19.23 78.45 -37.05
N LYS A 471 20.03 77.93 -37.93
CA LYS A 471 20.88 76.77 -38.13
C LYS A 471 21.74 76.31 -36.94
N GLU A 472 21.93 74.98 -36.97
CA GLU A 472 23.15 74.18 -36.70
C GLU A 472 24.10 74.56 -35.51
N ALA A 473 24.33 73.59 -34.62
CA ALA A 473 25.62 72.88 -34.44
C ALA A 473 25.62 71.96 -33.23
N ALA A 474 25.97 70.77 -33.48
CA ALA A 474 26.88 69.80 -32.82
C ALA A 474 26.92 69.64 -31.29
N ALA A 475 26.61 68.45 -30.88
CA ALA A 475 27.35 67.49 -30.07
C ALA A 475 27.81 67.79 -28.64
N ALA A 476 27.35 67.00 -27.71
CA ALA A 476 28.16 66.09 -26.83
C ALA A 476 27.30 65.41 -25.76
N PRO A 477 27.72 64.28 -25.20
CA PRO A 477 26.83 63.22 -24.68
C PRO A 477 26.69 63.25 -23.14
N PRO A 478 25.73 62.51 -22.59
CA PRO A 478 25.53 62.33 -21.16
C PRO A 478 26.36 61.17 -20.58
N PRO A 479 26.63 61.17 -19.27
CA PRO A 479 27.51 60.18 -18.64
C PRO A 479 26.80 58.88 -18.22
N GLU A 480 27.62 57.86 -18.11
CA GLU A 480 27.41 56.42 -17.91
C GLU A 480 26.72 56.01 -16.62
N ALA A 481 25.98 54.90 -16.70
CA ALA A 481 25.62 54.03 -15.60
C ALA A 481 26.42 52.71 -15.68
N PRO A 482 26.76 52.07 -14.56
CA PRO A 482 27.73 50.96 -14.56
C PRO A 482 27.16 49.61 -14.88
N ALA A 483 28.07 48.76 -15.37
CA ALA A 483 27.94 47.50 -16.07
C ALA A 483 27.39 46.31 -15.29
N LYS A 484 26.72 45.41 -16.00
CA LYS A 484 26.56 43.98 -15.73
C LYS A 484 27.62 43.16 -16.46
N PRO A 485 28.07 42.03 -15.93
CA PRO A 485 28.82 41.05 -16.73
C PRO A 485 27.95 40.02 -17.44
N ALA A 486 28.44 39.59 -18.60
CA ALA A 486 27.84 38.76 -19.61
C ALA A 486 28.10 37.26 -19.42
N GLY A 487 27.32 36.45 -20.10
CA GLY A 487 27.54 35.04 -20.47
C GLY A 487 26.37 34.58 -21.29
N LYS A 488 26.45 34.62 -22.52
CA LYS A 488 26.47 33.75 -23.72
C LYS A 488 25.73 32.42 -23.56
N ASP A 489 24.98 31.83 -24.46
CA ASP A 489 24.56 31.91 -25.85
C ASP A 489 23.32 31.00 -25.94
N GLY A 490 22.31 31.07 -26.72
CA GLY A 490 22.05 31.51 -28.03
C GLY A 490 20.86 30.70 -28.57
N ALA A 491 19.77 31.33 -28.87
CA ALA A 491 18.74 30.74 -29.72
C ALA A 491 18.79 31.38 -31.10
N PRO A 492 18.25 30.75 -32.14
CA PRO A 492 17.22 31.49 -32.86
C PRO A 492 15.98 30.67 -33.29
N LYS A 493 14.87 31.37 -33.29
CA LYS A 493 13.63 31.06 -34.01
C LYS A 493 13.82 31.32 -35.52
N ALA A 494 13.16 30.58 -36.39
CA ALA A 494 12.16 31.15 -37.28
C ALA A 494 11.50 30.11 -38.18
N ALA A 495 10.30 30.38 -38.51
CA ALA A 495 9.30 29.69 -39.29
C ALA A 495 9.55 29.65 -40.78
N GLY A 496 8.88 28.71 -41.50
CA GLY A 496 8.59 28.80 -42.91
C GLY A 496 8.48 27.45 -43.62
N LYS A 497 7.28 27.04 -43.97
CA LYS A 497 6.92 26.07 -45.02
C LYS A 497 6.82 26.81 -46.36
N PRO A 498 6.66 26.17 -47.57
CA PRO A 498 6.59 24.76 -47.96
C PRO A 498 7.28 24.45 -49.34
N GLY A 499 7.36 23.14 -49.67
CA GLY A 499 7.24 22.83 -51.12
C GLY A 499 8.22 21.83 -51.72
N ALA A 500 7.71 20.63 -52.04
CA ALA A 500 7.90 19.84 -53.28
C ALA A 500 9.22 19.10 -53.60
N LYS A 501 9.08 17.76 -53.60
CA LYS A 501 9.54 16.80 -54.64
C LYS A 501 11.00 16.79 -55.11
N HIS A 502 11.67 15.65 -54.91
CA HIS A 502 12.20 14.72 -55.91
C HIS A 502 13.14 13.69 -55.25
N GLU A 503 12.81 12.42 -55.44
CA GLU A 503 13.77 11.31 -55.57
C GLU A 503 14.48 11.46 -56.95
N PRO A 504 15.57 10.74 -57.33
CA PRO A 504 15.97 9.38 -56.93
C PRO A 504 17.50 9.08 -56.88
N GLU A 505 17.80 7.80 -56.54
CA GLU A 505 18.98 6.99 -56.98
C GLU A 505 20.35 7.37 -56.42
N GLU A 506 21.25 6.51 -56.07
CA GLU A 506 21.65 5.13 -56.43
C GLU A 506 22.59 4.51 -55.37
N ARG A 507 22.60 3.20 -55.36
CA ARG A 507 23.61 2.28 -54.77
C ARG A 507 24.93 2.34 -55.59
N PRO A 508 26.02 1.53 -55.32
CA PRO A 508 26.19 0.40 -54.37
C PRO A 508 27.61 0.17 -53.80
N ALA A 509 27.71 -0.96 -53.10
CA ALA A 509 28.83 -1.89 -52.98
C ALA A 509 29.67 -1.79 -51.71
N GLN A 510 30.16 -2.84 -51.03
CA GLN A 510 30.36 -4.31 -51.22
C GLN A 510 30.56 -4.93 -49.85
N ALA A 511 29.89 -5.90 -49.46
CA ALA A 511 30.12 -7.33 -49.47
C ALA A 511 31.47 -7.82 -48.88
N ALA A 512 31.41 -8.48 -47.75
CA ALA A 512 32.32 -9.59 -47.43
C ALA A 512 31.51 -10.68 -46.67
N LYS A 513 31.54 -11.88 -47.25
CA LYS A 513 30.85 -13.10 -46.81
C LYS A 513 31.70 -13.91 -45.83
N PRO A 514 31.09 -14.87 -45.15
CA PRO A 514 31.62 -15.54 -43.95
C PRO A 514 32.43 -16.79 -44.30
N VAL A 515 33.29 -17.16 -43.39
CA VAL A 515 34.05 -18.42 -43.42
C VAL A 515 33.30 -19.52 -42.66
N ALA A 516 33.18 -20.66 -43.36
CA ALA A 516 32.42 -21.85 -43.02
C ALA A 516 33.06 -22.71 -41.93
N GLN A 517 32.20 -23.47 -41.24
CA GLN A 517 32.46 -24.62 -40.37
C GLN A 517 33.20 -25.76 -41.05
N PRO A 518 33.79 -26.75 -40.31
CA PRO A 518 33.67 -28.12 -40.69
C PRO A 518 32.98 -29.00 -39.65
N LYS A 519 32.00 -29.78 -40.13
CA LYS A 519 31.41 -30.95 -39.48
C LYS A 519 32.40 -32.12 -39.52
N PRO A 520 32.42 -33.04 -38.55
CA PRO A 520 32.98 -34.37 -38.72
C PRO A 520 31.90 -35.39 -39.11
N LYS A 521 32.32 -36.29 -39.98
CA LYS A 521 31.58 -37.35 -40.64
C LYS A 521 31.35 -38.55 -39.73
N GLU A 522 30.29 -39.29 -40.08
CA GLU A 522 29.84 -40.59 -39.63
C GLU A 522 30.75 -41.77 -39.98
N LYS A 523 30.71 -42.80 -39.07
CA LYS A 523 30.67 -44.30 -39.23
C LYS A 523 31.78 -45.01 -40.00
N PRO A 524 31.94 -46.38 -39.84
CA PRO A 524 31.09 -47.41 -39.27
C PRO A 524 31.80 -48.58 -38.51
N ALA A 525 30.94 -49.27 -37.74
CA ALA A 525 30.72 -50.74 -37.65
C ALA A 525 31.82 -51.73 -37.16
N LYS A 526 31.49 -52.56 -36.26
CA LYS A 526 31.09 -53.98 -36.26
C LYS A 526 31.82 -54.87 -35.25
N GLU A 527 30.96 -55.63 -34.61
CA GLU A 527 31.13 -57.01 -34.12
C GLU A 527 32.01 -57.31 -32.92
N ALA A 528 31.41 -57.81 -31.83
CA ALA A 528 31.39 -59.21 -31.51
C ALA A 528 30.42 -59.57 -30.37
N LYS A 529 29.62 -60.58 -30.68
CA LYS A 529 28.72 -61.31 -29.79
C LYS A 529 29.52 -62.01 -28.69
N GLN A 530 28.98 -62.12 -27.47
CA GLN A 530 28.72 -63.40 -26.86
C GLN A 530 27.77 -63.31 -25.67
N ALA A 531 26.88 -64.25 -25.69
CA ALA A 531 25.71 -64.48 -24.86
C ALA A 531 26.05 -64.96 -23.44
N ALA A 532 25.21 -64.64 -22.50
CA ALA A 532 24.82 -65.52 -21.42
C ALA A 532 23.41 -65.15 -20.96
N GLN A 533 22.51 -66.09 -21.15
CA GLN A 533 21.12 -66.05 -20.68
C GLN A 533 20.95 -66.47 -19.22
N PRO A 534 19.79 -66.31 -18.63
CA PRO A 534 19.63 -66.00 -17.20
C PRO A 534 19.25 -67.22 -16.38
N ARG A 535 19.58 -67.20 -15.10
CA ARG A 535 19.01 -68.10 -14.10
C ARG A 535 17.86 -67.44 -13.36
N ALA A 536 16.72 -68.09 -13.42
CA ALA A 536 15.52 -67.84 -12.68
C ALA A 536 15.76 -67.88 -11.16
N ALA A 537 15.28 -66.82 -10.47
CA ALA A 537 15.17 -66.84 -9.02
C ALA A 537 13.68 -66.94 -8.63
N LYS A 538 13.44 -67.86 -7.73
CA LYS A 538 12.16 -68.34 -7.20
C LYS A 538 11.35 -67.28 -6.52
N LYS A 539 10.03 -67.33 -6.69
CA LYS A 539 9.03 -66.67 -5.86
C LYS A 539 9.19 -67.04 -4.39
N PRO A 540 9.03 -66.15 -3.44
CA PRO A 540 8.74 -66.53 -2.07
C PRO A 540 7.26 -66.75 -1.88
N GLU A 541 6.95 -67.85 -1.19
CA GLU A 541 5.63 -68.30 -0.77
C GLU A 541 4.94 -67.37 0.24
N LYS A 542 3.62 -67.37 0.18
CA LYS A 542 2.74 -66.75 1.17
C LYS A 542 2.86 -67.50 2.51
N PRO A 543 2.92 -66.82 3.66
CA PRO A 543 2.66 -67.50 4.93
C PRO A 543 1.15 -67.56 5.21
N ALA A 544 0.77 -68.68 5.79
CA ALA A 544 -0.56 -69.15 6.10
C ALA A 544 -1.27 -68.30 7.16
N LYS A 545 -2.60 -68.26 7.03
CA LYS A 545 -3.54 -67.75 8.02
C LYS A 545 -3.43 -68.54 9.33
N ALA A 546 -3.17 -67.86 10.44
CA ALA A 546 -3.56 -68.36 11.76
C ALA A 546 -4.54 -67.38 12.38
N ALA A 547 -5.76 -67.88 12.58
CA ALA A 547 -6.84 -67.21 13.27
C ALA A 547 -6.61 -67.27 14.80
N ALA A 548 -6.60 -66.11 15.43
CA ALA A 548 -6.88 -66.04 16.86
C ALA A 548 -7.82 -64.83 17.14
N LYS A 549 -9.01 -65.13 17.61
CA LYS A 549 -9.98 -64.16 18.10
C LYS A 549 -9.49 -63.62 19.45
N PRO A 550 -9.49 -62.29 19.68
CA PRO A 550 -9.39 -61.80 21.04
C PRO A 550 -10.80 -61.71 21.69
N ALA A 551 -10.84 -62.19 22.91
CA ALA A 551 -11.99 -62.19 23.80
C ALA A 551 -12.51 -60.78 24.11
N LYS A 552 -13.84 -60.64 24.15
CA LYS A 552 -14.54 -59.50 24.67
C LYS A 552 -14.32 -59.40 26.20
N VAL A 553 -13.64 -58.36 26.64
CA VAL A 553 -13.70 -57.91 28.03
C VAL A 553 -14.72 -56.81 28.12
N VAL A 554 -15.84 -57.11 28.77
CA VAL A 554 -16.90 -56.18 29.14
C VAL A 554 -16.45 -55.44 30.39
N ALA A 555 -16.07 -54.17 30.26
CA ALA A 555 -15.89 -53.28 31.41
C ALA A 555 -17.21 -52.50 31.67
N LYS A 556 -17.76 -52.69 32.86
CA LYS A 556 -18.93 -51.91 33.37
C LYS A 556 -18.56 -50.42 33.52
N PRO A 557 -19.49 -49.50 33.24
CA PRO A 557 -19.22 -48.07 33.46
C PRO A 557 -19.28 -47.75 34.95
N ALA A 558 -18.25 -47.01 35.42
CA ALA A 558 -18.17 -46.45 36.75
C ALA A 558 -19.16 -45.28 36.89
N LYS A 559 -19.86 -45.23 38.03
CA LYS A 559 -20.82 -44.20 38.43
C LYS A 559 -20.15 -42.83 38.58
N ALA A 560 -20.73 -41.80 37.99
CA ALA A 560 -20.38 -40.40 38.15
C ALA A 560 -20.64 -39.92 39.59
N PRO A 561 -19.80 -39.03 40.17
CA PRO A 561 -20.06 -38.45 41.46
C PRO A 561 -21.13 -37.34 41.38
N ALA A 562 -21.93 -37.26 42.43
CA ALA A 562 -23.08 -36.39 42.62
C ALA A 562 -22.72 -34.89 42.54
N ARG A 563 -23.54 -34.15 41.80
CA ARG A 563 -23.56 -32.67 41.79
C ARG A 563 -23.87 -32.12 43.18
N ARG A 564 -22.97 -31.34 43.75
CA ARG A 564 -23.25 -30.46 44.89
C ARG A 564 -24.15 -29.31 44.46
N ALA A 565 -25.26 -29.15 45.19
CA ALA A 565 -26.25 -28.08 45.04
C ALA A 565 -25.62 -26.71 45.36
N LYS A 566 -25.91 -25.70 44.58
CA LYS A 566 -25.66 -24.30 44.87
C LYS A 566 -26.69 -23.76 45.85
N PRO A 567 -26.31 -22.92 46.83
CA PRO A 567 -27.28 -22.30 47.76
C PRO A 567 -28.09 -21.21 47.03
N ALA A 568 -29.37 -21.16 47.30
CA ALA A 568 -30.32 -20.16 46.83
C ALA A 568 -30.07 -18.82 47.52
N ILE A 569 -29.88 -17.75 46.74
CA ILE A 569 -29.86 -16.38 47.23
C ILE A 569 -31.30 -15.88 47.27
N LYS A 570 -31.80 -15.58 48.51
CA LYS A 570 -33.09 -14.96 48.76
C LYS A 570 -33.13 -13.54 48.22
N ALA A 571 -34.08 -13.27 47.34
CA ALA A 571 -34.44 -11.92 46.92
C ALA A 571 -35.20 -11.21 48.05
N THR A 572 -34.67 -10.17 48.62
CA THR A 572 -35.36 -9.22 49.49
C THR A 572 -36.02 -8.14 48.63
N ARG A 573 -37.34 -8.19 48.54
CA ARG A 573 -38.21 -7.08 48.13
C ARG A 573 -38.01 -5.92 49.14
N ARG A 574 -37.68 -4.76 48.66
CA ARG A 574 -37.84 -3.51 49.38
C ARG A 574 -38.82 -2.61 48.65
N SER A 575 -39.89 -2.34 49.38
CA SER A 575 -41.07 -1.57 49.01
C SER A 575 -40.76 -0.07 48.77
N LYS A 576 -41.56 0.51 47.90
CA LYS A 576 -41.79 1.96 47.71
C LYS A 576 -42.35 2.63 48.97
N ARG A 577 -41.87 3.81 49.26
CA ARG A 577 -42.52 5.04 49.82
C ARG A 577 -41.41 6.05 49.92
N GLY A 578 -41.40 7.26 49.34
CA GLY A 578 -42.34 8.33 49.31
C GLY A 578 -41.66 9.54 49.88
N ARG A 579 -41.22 10.43 49.07
CA ARG A 579 -41.34 11.88 49.07
C ARG A 579 -40.44 12.47 47.97
#